data_0edf21005f721c3068bd865e10fdaaa6
#
_entry.id   0edf21005f721c3068bd865e10fdaaa6
#
_cell.length_a   1.000
_cell.length_b   1.000
_cell.length_c   1.000
_cell.angle_alpha   90.00
_cell.angle_beta   90.00
_cell.angle_gamma   90.00
#
_symmetry.space_group_name_H-M   'P 1'
#
loop_
_entity.id
_entity.type
_entity.pdbx_description
1 polymer ?
#
loop_
_entity_poly.entity_id
_entity_poly.type
_entity_poly.pdbx_seq_one_letter_code
_entity_poly.pdbx_strand_id
1 'polypeptide(L)'
;MTKKIRQFGPQLLMLCFACLLAACSSSSSSTNQIRLVEVTHSLFYAPQYVAMSKGFFKQEGLDIELTNGNGGDKTMTTLLSGDADIVLVGAEAAIYVTARSTNQSVVAFAQLTQTDGTFLVSRQPIPDFKWSMLKGKNLLGQRRGGMPEMVSEYVQRVNGLTPHQDVNIIQNVDFKNLGNAFVAGTGDFAQLFEPVASKIEQEGKGYIVASFGKDSGHLPYTCYLAKEQWMKQHPDLAQRFTRALYKGQQWVATHPAEEVAAAIQSHFPDTGKEVLVRVIQRYQEQQSFASTPLIEEQEYNHLLQIMKEAGELPKSIPYRQLVNTEFADQVVKGE
;
A
#
# COMPACT_ATOMS: atom_id res chain seq x y z
N MET A 1 -51.40 -72.35 16.99
CA MET A 1 -50.80 -71.10 17.56
C MET A 1 -50.04 -70.41 16.49
N THR A 2 -50.61 -69.48 15.75
CA THR A 2 -50.05 -68.82 14.62
C THR A 2 -49.66 -67.37 15.04
N LYS A 3 -48.35 -67.05 15.08
CA LYS A 3 -47.83 -65.70 15.34
C LYS A 3 -47.90 -64.87 14.06
N LYS A 4 -48.70 -63.80 14.08
CA LYS A 4 -48.70 -62.76 13.05
C LYS A 4 -47.46 -61.93 13.13
N ILE A 5 -46.62 -61.90 12.04
CA ILE A 5 -45.52 -60.99 11.82
C ILE A 5 -46.11 -59.69 11.23
N ARG A 6 -45.97 -58.60 11.94
CA ARG A 6 -46.38 -57.26 11.52
C ARG A 6 -45.30 -56.73 10.55
N GLN A 7 -45.67 -56.54 9.30
CA GLN A 7 -44.85 -55.83 8.29
C GLN A 7 -44.85 -54.33 8.65
N PHE A 8 -43.71 -53.83 9.07
CA PHE A 8 -43.45 -52.39 9.09
C PHE A 8 -42.91 -51.99 7.69
N GLY A 9 -43.70 -51.18 6.99
CA GLY A 9 -43.53 -50.85 5.59
C GLY A 9 -42.42 -49.86 5.28
N PRO A 10 -42.13 -49.66 3.99
CA PRO A 10 -41.00 -48.89 3.47
C PRO A 10 -41.11 -47.37 3.62
N GLN A 11 -42.09 -46.86 4.38
CA GLN A 11 -42.30 -45.42 4.57
C GLN A 11 -41.30 -44.75 5.50
N LEU A 12 -40.56 -45.50 6.33
CA LEU A 12 -39.53 -44.93 7.23
C LEU A 12 -38.21 -44.66 6.53
N LEU A 13 -37.93 -45.34 5.40
CA LEU A 13 -36.68 -45.15 4.63
C LEU A 13 -36.71 -43.91 3.74
N MET A 14 -37.90 -43.41 3.37
CA MET A 14 -38.07 -42.25 2.50
C MET A 14 -37.91 -40.90 3.24
N LEU A 15 -38.14 -40.90 4.57
CA LEU A 15 -37.99 -39.68 5.39
C LEU A 15 -36.55 -39.37 5.75
N CYS A 16 -35.66 -40.37 5.81
CA CYS A 16 -34.24 -40.17 6.06
C CYS A 16 -33.46 -39.66 4.82
N PHE A 17 -33.94 -39.90 3.60
CA PHE A 17 -33.32 -39.43 2.38
C PHE A 17 -33.60 -37.95 2.07
N ALA A 18 -34.72 -37.43 2.54
CA ALA A 18 -35.11 -36.02 2.38
C ALA A 18 -34.32 -35.09 3.31
N CYS A 19 -33.82 -35.56 4.45
CA CYS A 19 -32.98 -34.76 5.37
C CYS A 19 -31.51 -34.64 4.95
N LEU A 20 -31.03 -35.51 4.05
CA LEU A 20 -29.66 -35.46 3.57
C LEU A 20 -29.43 -34.46 2.42
N LEU A 21 -30.49 -33.94 1.80
CA LEU A 21 -30.42 -32.92 0.75
C LEU A 21 -30.44 -31.49 1.28
N ALA A 22 -30.76 -31.29 2.57
CA ALA A 22 -30.77 -29.96 3.20
C ALA A 22 -29.44 -29.57 3.85
N ALA A 23 -28.41 -30.42 3.84
CA ALA A 23 -27.11 -30.18 4.49
C ALA A 23 -26.03 -29.65 3.57
N CYS A 24 -26.32 -29.40 2.29
CA CYS A 24 -25.45 -28.62 1.39
C CYS A 24 -25.90 -27.16 1.34
N SER A 25 -26.02 -26.51 2.49
CA SER A 25 -25.84 -25.07 2.56
C SER A 25 -24.34 -24.83 2.37
N SER A 26 -23.91 -24.77 1.10
CA SER A 26 -22.67 -24.13 0.74
C SER A 26 -22.68 -22.78 1.47
N SER A 27 -21.72 -22.57 2.39
CA SER A 27 -21.34 -21.25 2.81
C SER A 27 -20.99 -20.50 1.52
N SER A 28 -21.95 -19.74 0.98
CA SER A 28 -21.69 -18.77 -0.04
C SER A 28 -20.72 -17.79 0.61
N SER A 29 -19.42 -17.92 0.31
CA SER A 29 -18.48 -16.81 0.43
C SER A 29 -19.24 -15.63 -0.18
N SER A 30 -19.44 -14.55 0.58
CA SER A 30 -20.19 -13.40 0.09
C SER A 30 -19.55 -13.00 -1.24
N THR A 31 -20.32 -12.98 -2.32
CA THR A 31 -19.85 -12.66 -3.68
C THR A 31 -19.17 -11.30 -3.77
N ASN A 32 -19.17 -10.53 -2.69
CA ASN A 32 -18.69 -9.15 -2.58
C ASN A 32 -17.51 -8.97 -1.58
N GLN A 33 -16.94 -10.06 -1.06
CA GLN A 33 -15.76 -9.98 -0.20
C GLN A 33 -14.50 -9.80 -1.04
N ILE A 34 -13.64 -8.89 -0.61
CA ILE A 34 -12.32 -8.62 -1.22
C ILE A 34 -11.25 -8.79 -0.14
N ARG A 35 -10.33 -9.72 -0.37
CA ARG A 35 -9.13 -9.92 0.46
C ARG A 35 -8.07 -8.92 0.01
N LEU A 36 -7.90 -7.86 0.79
CA LEU A 36 -6.94 -6.78 0.54
C LEU A 36 -5.73 -6.93 1.46
N VAL A 37 -4.53 -6.98 0.89
CA VAL A 37 -3.28 -7.02 1.66
C VAL A 37 -2.50 -5.74 1.43
N GLU A 38 -2.29 -4.96 2.49
CA GLU A 38 -1.42 -3.79 2.44
C GLU A 38 0.02 -4.16 2.79
N VAL A 39 1.00 -3.53 2.14
CA VAL A 39 2.42 -3.81 2.32
C VAL A 39 2.90 -3.55 3.75
N THR A 40 2.32 -2.57 4.40
CA THR A 40 2.54 -2.18 5.81
C THR A 40 1.35 -1.40 6.31
N HIS A 41 1.13 -1.39 7.63
CA HIS A 41 0.09 -0.56 8.24
C HIS A 41 0.64 0.85 8.48
N SER A 42 0.20 1.85 7.69
CA SER A 42 0.80 3.18 7.67
C SER A 42 -0.21 4.30 7.47
N LEU A 43 -0.03 5.41 8.19
CA LEU A 43 -0.77 6.67 7.99
C LEU A 43 -0.64 7.21 6.55
N PHE A 44 0.36 6.75 5.82
CA PHE A 44 0.55 7.05 4.41
C PHE A 44 -0.58 6.53 3.52
N TYR A 45 -1.43 5.64 4.05
CA TYR A 45 -2.60 5.11 3.34
C TYR A 45 -3.92 5.68 3.86
N ALA A 46 -3.90 6.89 4.43
CA ALA A 46 -5.08 7.53 5.01
C ALA A 46 -6.33 7.52 4.12
N PRO A 47 -6.27 7.73 2.78
CA PRO A 47 -7.48 7.68 1.96
C PRO A 47 -8.15 6.29 1.94
N GLN A 48 -7.39 5.18 2.04
CA GLN A 48 -7.92 3.83 2.19
C GLN A 48 -8.70 3.68 3.50
N TYR A 49 -8.09 4.11 4.62
CA TYR A 49 -8.73 4.00 5.93
C TYR A 49 -9.95 4.91 6.07
N VAL A 50 -9.92 6.10 5.43
CA VAL A 50 -11.10 6.97 5.32
C VAL A 50 -12.21 6.26 4.54
N ALA A 51 -11.89 5.62 3.41
CA ALA A 51 -12.89 4.88 2.65
C ALA A 51 -13.52 3.74 3.47
N MET A 52 -12.74 3.08 4.32
CA MET A 52 -13.24 2.07 5.27
C MET A 52 -14.10 2.70 6.38
N SER A 53 -13.59 3.69 7.08
CA SER A 53 -14.24 4.32 8.24
C SER A 53 -15.51 5.09 7.88
N LYS A 54 -15.53 5.76 6.72
CA LYS A 54 -16.73 6.45 6.20
C LYS A 54 -17.72 5.49 5.54
N GLY A 55 -17.37 4.20 5.46
CA GLY A 55 -18.22 3.17 4.89
C GLY A 55 -18.39 3.25 3.38
N PHE A 56 -17.47 3.87 2.63
CA PHE A 56 -17.56 3.99 1.17
C PHE A 56 -17.52 2.62 0.48
N PHE A 57 -16.69 1.69 0.96
CA PHE A 57 -16.72 0.31 0.47
C PHE A 57 -18.07 -0.39 0.74
N LYS A 58 -18.64 -0.19 1.93
CA LYS A 58 -19.97 -0.76 2.28
C LYS A 58 -21.08 -0.16 1.43
N GLN A 59 -21.01 1.14 1.11
CA GLN A 59 -21.98 1.80 0.21
C GLN A 59 -21.93 1.21 -1.21
N GLU A 60 -20.75 0.77 -1.64
CA GLU A 60 -20.58 0.03 -2.90
C GLU A 60 -20.89 -1.49 -2.74
N GLY A 61 -21.40 -1.91 -1.59
CA GLY A 61 -21.75 -3.30 -1.32
C GLY A 61 -20.55 -4.23 -1.18
N LEU A 62 -19.35 -3.69 -0.86
CA LEU A 62 -18.10 -4.44 -0.70
C LEU A 62 -17.81 -4.70 0.78
N ASP A 63 -17.34 -5.90 1.07
CA ASP A 63 -16.76 -6.29 2.36
C ASP A 63 -15.26 -6.45 2.20
N ILE A 64 -14.48 -5.59 2.86
CA ILE A 64 -13.01 -5.56 2.74
C ILE A 64 -12.38 -6.29 3.93
N GLU A 65 -11.74 -7.42 3.66
CA GLU A 65 -10.88 -8.12 4.59
C GLU A 65 -9.44 -7.60 4.44
N LEU A 66 -9.06 -6.63 5.30
CA LEU A 66 -7.74 -6.01 5.25
C LEU A 66 -6.75 -6.78 6.13
N THR A 67 -5.63 -7.15 5.55
CA THR A 67 -4.50 -7.76 6.27
C THR A 67 -3.18 -7.07 5.92
N ASN A 68 -2.15 -7.25 6.78
CA ASN A 68 -0.83 -6.65 6.59
C ASN A 68 0.19 -7.70 6.10
N GLY A 69 0.81 -7.45 4.96
CA GLY A 69 1.82 -8.32 4.35
C GLY A 69 3.20 -8.23 5.00
N ASN A 70 3.50 -7.14 5.74
CA ASN A 70 4.80 -6.89 6.38
C ASN A 70 5.99 -6.94 5.40
N GLY A 71 5.85 -6.28 4.26
CA GLY A 71 6.87 -6.10 3.24
C GLY A 71 6.42 -6.52 1.83
N GLY A 72 7.04 -5.91 0.82
CA GLY A 72 6.64 -6.04 -0.59
C GLY A 72 6.66 -7.48 -1.10
N ASP A 73 7.73 -8.23 -0.80
CA ASP A 73 7.87 -9.62 -1.26
C ASP A 73 6.76 -10.54 -0.73
N LYS A 74 6.42 -10.39 0.56
CA LYS A 74 5.36 -11.18 1.19
C LYS A 74 4.00 -10.80 0.62
N THR A 75 3.75 -9.49 0.48
CA THR A 75 2.52 -8.96 -0.11
C THR A 75 2.31 -9.47 -1.53
N MET A 76 3.36 -9.42 -2.36
CA MET A 76 3.29 -9.98 -3.72
C MET A 76 3.13 -11.49 -3.71
N THR A 77 3.74 -12.21 -2.77
CA THR A 77 3.55 -13.66 -2.63
C THR A 77 2.10 -14.01 -2.36
N THR A 78 1.38 -13.28 -1.48
CA THR A 78 -0.04 -13.53 -1.22
C THR A 78 -0.93 -13.27 -2.44
N LEU A 79 -0.61 -12.27 -3.26
CA LEU A 79 -1.30 -12.05 -4.53
C LEU A 79 -1.06 -13.21 -5.50
N LEU A 80 0.20 -13.59 -5.68
CA LEU A 80 0.58 -14.61 -6.66
C LEU A 80 0.07 -16.01 -6.28
N SER A 81 0.03 -16.36 -5.00
CA SER A 81 -0.58 -17.62 -4.51
C SER A 81 -2.10 -17.65 -4.65
N GLY A 82 -2.77 -16.49 -4.67
CA GLY A 82 -4.22 -16.36 -4.68
C GLY A 82 -4.84 -16.26 -3.29
N ASP A 83 -4.03 -16.00 -2.26
CA ASP A 83 -4.49 -15.73 -0.90
C ASP A 83 -4.98 -14.28 -0.73
N ALA A 84 -4.62 -13.38 -1.66
CA ALA A 84 -5.16 -12.05 -1.81
C ALA A 84 -5.80 -11.85 -3.18
N ASP A 85 -6.85 -11.01 -3.24
CA ASP A 85 -7.51 -10.58 -4.48
C ASP A 85 -6.87 -9.30 -5.00
N ILE A 86 -6.61 -8.37 -4.08
CA ILE A 86 -5.98 -7.07 -4.33
C ILE A 86 -4.86 -6.87 -3.32
N VAL A 87 -3.75 -6.28 -3.75
CA VAL A 87 -2.69 -5.84 -2.84
C VAL A 87 -2.40 -4.37 -3.02
N LEU A 88 -2.06 -3.68 -1.92
CA LEU A 88 -1.53 -2.32 -1.91
C LEU A 88 -0.03 -2.39 -1.67
N VAL A 89 0.76 -2.05 -2.68
CA VAL A 89 2.22 -2.17 -2.67
C VAL A 89 2.85 -1.17 -3.64
N GLY A 90 4.14 -0.96 -3.61
CA GLY A 90 4.84 -0.14 -4.59
C GLY A 90 4.66 -0.67 -6.02
N ALA A 91 4.47 0.22 -6.99
CA ALA A 91 4.20 -0.15 -8.39
C ALA A 91 5.37 -0.91 -9.04
N GLU A 92 6.61 -0.75 -8.52
CA GLU A 92 7.80 -1.50 -8.96
C GLU A 92 7.62 -3.01 -8.81
N ALA A 93 6.83 -3.46 -7.85
CA ALA A 93 6.58 -4.89 -7.63
C ALA A 93 5.92 -5.57 -8.83
N ALA A 94 5.00 -4.89 -9.52
CA ALA A 94 4.39 -5.38 -10.75
C ALA A 94 5.43 -5.46 -11.89
N ILE A 95 6.35 -4.50 -11.97
CA ILE A 95 7.46 -4.50 -12.94
C ILE A 95 8.36 -5.72 -12.71
N TYR A 96 8.75 -5.99 -11.45
CA TYR A 96 9.58 -7.15 -11.12
C TYR A 96 8.91 -8.48 -11.48
N VAL A 97 7.63 -8.63 -11.18
CA VAL A 97 6.87 -9.85 -11.53
C VAL A 97 6.78 -10.02 -13.04
N THR A 98 6.36 -8.98 -13.75
CA THR A 98 6.18 -9.03 -15.21
C THR A 98 7.50 -9.25 -15.95
N ALA A 99 8.62 -8.74 -15.42
CA ALA A 99 9.93 -8.97 -16.02
C ALA A 99 10.44 -10.41 -15.86
N ARG A 100 10.01 -11.12 -14.80
CA ARG A 100 10.46 -12.47 -14.46
C ARG A 100 9.55 -13.59 -14.99
N SER A 101 8.28 -13.31 -15.22
CA SER A 101 7.27 -14.32 -15.57
C SER A 101 6.43 -13.91 -16.77
N THR A 102 6.30 -14.82 -17.73
CA THR A 102 5.36 -14.68 -18.86
C THR A 102 3.96 -15.21 -18.55
N ASN A 103 3.81 -15.97 -17.46
CA ASN A 103 2.59 -16.71 -17.15
C ASN A 103 1.73 -16.06 -16.04
N GLN A 104 2.25 -15.04 -15.37
CA GLN A 104 1.52 -14.32 -14.31
C GLN A 104 1.47 -12.85 -14.66
N SER A 105 0.32 -12.40 -15.16
CA SER A 105 0.08 -10.99 -15.44
C SER A 105 -0.52 -10.34 -14.21
N VAL A 106 0.22 -9.37 -13.65
CA VAL A 106 -0.23 -8.50 -12.57
C VAL A 106 -0.31 -7.09 -13.12
N VAL A 107 -1.42 -6.42 -12.87
CA VAL A 107 -1.66 -5.06 -13.34
C VAL A 107 -1.91 -4.12 -12.17
N ALA A 108 -1.43 -2.88 -12.28
CA ALA A 108 -1.78 -1.77 -11.41
C ALA A 108 -3.05 -1.10 -11.99
N PHE A 109 -4.08 -0.90 -11.16
CA PHE A 109 -5.35 -0.37 -11.64
C PHE A 109 -5.85 0.86 -10.90
N ALA A 110 -5.23 1.17 -9.76
CA ALA A 110 -5.54 2.39 -9.00
C ALA A 110 -4.32 2.85 -8.20
N GLN A 111 -4.08 4.15 -8.15
CA GLN A 111 -3.02 4.79 -7.37
C GLN A 111 -3.59 5.29 -6.05
N LEU A 112 -2.83 5.14 -4.96
CA LEU A 112 -3.19 5.67 -3.65
C LEU A 112 -2.29 6.83 -3.23
N THR A 113 -0.97 6.69 -3.44
CA THR A 113 0.03 7.71 -3.10
C THR A 113 0.92 8.01 -4.30
N GLN A 114 1.32 9.28 -4.43
CA GLN A 114 1.98 9.80 -5.63
C GLN A 114 3.35 10.42 -5.39
N THR A 115 3.89 10.35 -4.16
CA THR A 115 5.25 10.76 -3.81
C THR A 115 5.85 9.76 -2.85
N ASP A 116 7.14 9.86 -2.54
CA ASP A 116 7.72 9.11 -1.41
C ASP A 116 7.10 9.56 -0.07
N GLY A 117 6.90 8.61 0.82
CA GLY A 117 6.30 8.83 2.14
C GLY A 117 7.30 8.93 3.28
N THR A 118 8.61 8.97 2.99
CA THR A 118 9.66 8.98 4.02
C THR A 118 10.23 10.36 4.29
N PHE A 119 10.77 10.48 5.48
CA PHE A 119 11.43 11.69 5.97
C PHE A 119 12.88 11.41 6.35
N LEU A 120 13.73 12.39 6.12
CA LEU A 120 15.11 12.37 6.62
C LEU A 120 15.12 12.88 8.05
N VAL A 121 15.55 12.03 8.97
CA VAL A 121 15.68 12.34 10.39
C VAL A 121 17.15 12.46 10.74
N SER A 122 17.55 13.56 11.37
CA SER A 122 18.89 13.81 11.89
C SER A 122 18.96 13.67 13.40
N ARG A 123 20.16 13.50 13.96
CA ARG A 123 20.38 13.45 15.42
C ARG A 123 20.33 14.81 16.09
N GLN A 124 20.61 15.87 15.34
CA GLN A 124 20.64 17.25 15.82
C GLN A 124 19.75 18.12 14.94
N PRO A 125 19.18 19.19 15.45
CA PRO A 125 18.42 20.12 14.63
C PRO A 125 19.32 20.77 13.57
N ILE A 126 18.85 20.83 12.33
CA ILE A 126 19.54 21.46 11.21
C ILE A 126 18.53 22.38 10.50
N PRO A 127 18.38 23.64 10.96
CA PRO A 127 17.32 24.53 10.45
C PRO A 127 17.39 24.78 8.94
N ASP A 128 18.58 24.87 8.37
CA ASP A 128 18.81 25.15 6.94
C ASP A 128 19.41 23.91 6.25
N PHE A 129 18.78 22.75 6.43
CA PHE A 129 19.28 21.51 5.84
C PHE A 129 19.40 21.60 4.31
N LYS A 130 20.52 21.09 3.81
CA LYS A 130 20.77 20.87 2.37
C LYS A 130 21.23 19.43 2.16
N TRP A 131 20.77 18.79 1.10
CA TRP A 131 21.13 17.40 0.79
C TRP A 131 22.65 17.18 0.73
N SER A 132 23.42 18.17 0.28
CA SER A 132 24.89 18.12 0.26
C SER A 132 25.52 17.87 1.64
N MET A 133 24.80 18.11 2.73
CA MET A 133 25.27 17.82 4.10
C MET A 133 25.30 16.32 4.42
N LEU A 134 24.72 15.48 3.59
CA LEU A 134 24.87 14.02 3.68
C LEU A 134 26.26 13.53 3.25
N LYS A 135 27.07 14.37 2.59
CA LYS A 135 28.39 13.96 2.10
C LYS A 135 29.29 13.50 3.25
N GLY A 136 29.81 12.28 3.15
CA GLY A 136 30.64 11.64 4.17
C GLY A 136 29.88 11.15 5.39
N LYS A 137 28.53 11.16 5.39
CA LYS A 137 27.68 10.73 6.51
C LYS A 137 27.15 9.31 6.32
N ASN A 138 26.72 8.73 7.43
CA ASN A 138 26.05 7.45 7.48
C ASN A 138 24.55 7.68 7.45
N LEU A 139 23.89 7.24 6.38
CA LEU A 139 22.43 7.22 6.24
C LEU A 139 21.92 5.82 6.56
N LEU A 140 21.12 5.67 7.62
CA LEU A 140 20.35 4.46 7.83
C LEU A 140 19.17 4.46 6.85
N GLY A 141 19.36 3.76 5.74
CA GLY A 141 18.47 3.72 4.60
C GLY A 141 17.52 2.54 4.60
N GLN A 142 16.70 2.50 3.57
CA GLN A 142 15.74 1.44 3.33
C GLN A 142 16.39 0.25 2.60
N ARG A 143 15.74 -0.91 2.63
CA ARG A 143 16.24 -2.13 1.99
C ARG A 143 16.34 -1.97 0.48
N ARG A 144 17.43 -2.43 -0.08
CA ARG A 144 17.73 -2.41 -1.52
C ARG A 144 16.63 -3.04 -2.37
N GLY A 145 16.33 -2.43 -3.51
CA GLY A 145 15.32 -2.85 -4.46
C GLY A 145 13.88 -2.51 -4.07
N GLY A 146 13.68 -1.80 -2.94
CA GLY A 146 12.38 -1.25 -2.55
C GLY A 146 12.20 0.19 -3.02
N MET A 147 10.95 0.60 -3.26
CA MET A 147 10.62 1.95 -3.70
C MET A 147 11.30 3.05 -2.86
N PRO A 148 11.25 3.02 -1.52
CA PRO A 148 11.85 4.09 -0.71
C PRO A 148 13.36 4.21 -0.90
N GLU A 149 14.05 3.09 -1.09
CA GLU A 149 15.50 3.10 -1.33
C GLU A 149 15.83 3.74 -2.67
N MET A 150 15.16 3.30 -3.75
CA MET A 150 15.39 3.84 -5.09
C MET A 150 15.10 5.34 -5.16
N VAL A 151 14.02 5.80 -4.49
CA VAL A 151 13.72 7.23 -4.39
C VAL A 151 14.76 7.99 -3.58
N SER A 152 15.24 7.42 -2.47
CA SER A 152 16.33 8.04 -1.69
C SER A 152 17.58 8.27 -2.53
N GLU A 153 17.97 7.29 -3.32
CA GLU A 153 19.11 7.41 -4.23
C GLU A 153 18.85 8.43 -5.35
N TYR A 154 17.64 8.45 -5.91
CA TYR A 154 17.25 9.44 -6.90
C TYR A 154 17.35 10.87 -6.33
N VAL A 155 16.78 11.11 -5.13
CA VAL A 155 16.84 12.42 -4.47
C VAL A 155 18.29 12.84 -4.18
N GLN A 156 19.17 11.91 -3.79
CA GLN A 156 20.59 12.19 -3.64
C GLN A 156 21.22 12.63 -4.96
N ARG A 157 20.95 11.91 -6.07
CA ARG A 157 21.49 12.23 -7.41
C ARG A 157 21.04 13.60 -7.92
N VAL A 158 19.75 13.92 -7.83
CA VAL A 158 19.25 15.23 -8.30
C VAL A 158 19.78 16.40 -7.47
N ASN A 159 20.25 16.12 -6.25
CA ASN A 159 20.91 17.09 -5.38
C ASN A 159 22.45 17.02 -5.44
N GLY A 160 23.01 16.38 -6.47
CA GLY A 160 24.45 16.39 -6.77
C GLY A 160 25.29 15.45 -5.91
N LEU A 161 24.68 14.45 -5.28
CA LEU A 161 25.37 13.41 -4.53
C LEU A 161 25.40 12.10 -5.33
N THR A 162 26.47 11.33 -5.17
CA THR A 162 26.57 9.98 -5.70
C THR A 162 26.27 8.97 -4.57
N PRO A 163 25.12 8.28 -4.59
CA PRO A 163 24.79 7.26 -3.58
C PRO A 163 25.91 6.22 -3.47
N HIS A 164 26.13 5.71 -2.26
CA HIS A 164 27.18 4.74 -1.90
C HIS A 164 28.65 5.23 -2.08
N GLN A 165 28.86 6.40 -2.68
CA GLN A 165 30.20 7.03 -2.79
C GLN A 165 30.31 8.26 -1.89
N ASP A 166 29.39 9.21 -2.03
CA ASP A 166 29.33 10.40 -1.19
C ASP A 166 28.62 10.16 0.15
N VAL A 167 27.73 9.17 0.21
CA VAL A 167 26.92 8.80 1.38
C VAL A 167 27.10 7.33 1.68
N ASN A 168 27.45 6.98 2.92
CA ASN A 168 27.48 5.59 3.37
C ASN A 168 26.07 5.15 3.74
N ILE A 169 25.44 4.33 2.90
CA ILE A 169 24.05 3.89 3.08
C ILE A 169 24.01 2.52 3.78
N ILE A 170 23.44 2.46 4.99
CA ILE A 170 23.26 1.24 5.79
C ILE A 170 21.89 0.66 5.47
N GLN A 171 21.82 -0.52 4.81
CA GLN A 171 20.60 -1.12 4.27
C GLN A 171 20.27 -2.52 4.84
N ASN A 172 21.00 -2.96 5.87
CA ASN A 172 20.90 -4.30 6.43
C ASN A 172 20.04 -4.36 7.71
N VAL A 173 19.25 -3.33 7.98
CA VAL A 173 18.32 -3.28 9.11
C VAL A 173 16.89 -3.49 8.61
N ASP A 174 16.17 -4.40 9.25
CA ASP A 174 14.76 -4.64 8.92
C ASP A 174 13.91 -3.38 9.07
N PHE A 175 12.97 -3.17 8.15
CA PHE A 175 12.06 -2.02 8.11
C PHE A 175 11.48 -1.65 9.47
N LYS A 176 10.90 -2.61 10.18
CA LYS A 176 10.28 -2.41 11.51
C LYS A 176 11.25 -1.97 12.61
N ASN A 177 12.55 -2.17 12.42
CA ASN A 177 13.60 -1.90 13.41
C ASN A 177 14.38 -0.60 13.13
N LEU A 178 14.17 0.06 12.00
CA LEU A 178 14.93 1.25 11.58
C LEU A 178 14.89 2.38 12.63
N GLY A 179 13.69 2.72 13.13
CA GLY A 179 13.55 3.75 14.15
C GLY A 179 14.31 3.42 15.44
N ASN A 180 14.21 2.18 15.92
CA ASN A 180 14.93 1.72 17.11
C ASN A 180 16.45 1.71 16.89
N ALA A 181 16.92 1.26 15.72
CA ALA A 181 18.33 1.27 15.37
C ALA A 181 18.90 2.70 15.33
N PHE A 182 18.14 3.65 14.74
CA PHE A 182 18.51 5.06 14.78
C PHE A 182 18.61 5.58 16.21
N VAL A 183 17.59 5.38 17.05
CA VAL A 183 17.60 5.81 18.45
C VAL A 183 18.77 5.18 19.21
N ALA A 184 19.11 3.92 18.94
CA ALA A 184 20.25 3.21 19.54
C ALA A 184 21.64 3.68 19.05
N GLY A 185 21.70 4.58 18.07
CA GLY A 185 22.97 5.17 17.63
C GLY A 185 23.41 4.80 16.22
N THR A 186 22.64 4.02 15.44
CA THR A 186 22.99 3.65 14.07
C THR A 186 22.73 4.81 13.11
N GLY A 187 23.73 5.19 12.32
CA GLY A 187 23.66 6.26 11.31
C GLY A 187 23.69 7.67 11.91
N ASP A 188 24.12 8.64 11.12
CA ASP A 188 24.02 10.08 11.43
C ASP A 188 22.63 10.61 11.08
N PHE A 189 22.05 10.04 10.04
CA PHE A 189 20.72 10.28 9.53
C PHE A 189 19.95 8.96 9.35
N ALA A 190 18.64 9.04 9.34
CA ALA A 190 17.78 7.90 9.00
C ALA A 190 16.67 8.31 8.05
N GLN A 191 16.33 7.42 7.11
CA GLN A 191 15.14 7.52 6.27
C GLN A 191 13.99 6.74 6.92
N LEU A 192 12.97 7.44 7.42
CA LEU A 192 11.91 6.86 8.22
C LEU A 192 10.53 7.23 7.70
N PHE A 193 9.59 6.29 7.76
CA PHE A 193 8.18 6.55 7.55
C PHE A 193 7.51 7.13 8.81
N GLU A 194 6.35 7.73 8.62
CA GLU A 194 5.44 8.08 9.68
C GLU A 194 4.62 6.87 10.15
N PRO A 195 4.27 6.77 11.44
CA PRO A 195 4.45 7.76 12.52
C PRO A 195 5.80 7.69 13.24
N VAL A 196 6.74 6.84 12.80
CA VAL A 196 8.00 6.61 13.50
C VAL A 196 8.85 7.88 13.54
N ALA A 197 8.94 8.62 12.42
CA ALA A 197 9.68 9.87 12.35
C ALA A 197 9.15 10.90 13.35
N SER A 198 7.83 11.12 13.37
CA SER A 198 7.20 12.06 14.33
C SER A 198 7.32 11.64 15.78
N LYS A 199 7.24 10.33 16.09
CA LYS A 199 7.44 9.84 17.47
C LYS A 199 8.87 10.10 17.96
N ILE A 200 9.87 9.84 17.13
CA ILE A 200 11.27 10.12 17.45
C ILE A 200 11.49 11.62 17.68
N GLU A 201 10.89 12.47 16.84
CA GLU A 201 10.95 13.93 16.98
C GLU A 201 10.27 14.40 18.28
N GLN A 202 9.09 13.89 18.59
CA GLN A 202 8.35 14.22 19.82
C GLN A 202 9.10 13.82 21.08
N GLU A 203 9.83 12.69 21.02
CA GLU A 203 10.67 12.22 22.13
C GLU A 203 12.01 12.97 22.24
N GLY A 204 12.29 13.94 21.34
CA GLY A 204 13.57 14.66 21.31
C GLY A 204 14.78 13.80 20.96
N LYS A 205 14.56 12.64 20.35
CA LYS A 205 15.61 11.67 19.97
C LYS A 205 16.10 11.84 18.53
N GLY A 206 15.48 12.74 17.76
CA GLY A 206 15.85 13.08 16.40
C GLY A 206 14.99 14.22 15.89
N TYR A 207 15.34 14.75 14.72
CA TYR A 207 14.70 15.92 14.10
C TYR A 207 14.43 15.65 12.64
N ILE A 208 13.20 15.86 12.19
CA ILE A 208 12.87 15.78 10.76
C ILE A 208 13.44 17.02 10.07
N VAL A 209 14.39 16.81 9.14
CA VAL A 209 15.12 17.89 8.47
C VAL A 209 14.78 18.00 6.99
N ALA A 210 14.28 16.95 6.35
CA ALA A 210 13.85 16.96 4.97
C ALA A 210 12.78 15.89 4.70
N SER A 211 12.08 16.03 3.56
CA SER A 211 11.14 15.04 3.05
C SER A 211 11.64 14.52 1.71
N PHE A 212 11.79 13.22 1.57
CA PHE A 212 12.07 12.62 0.27
C PHE A 212 10.91 12.83 -0.71
N GLY A 213 9.67 12.86 -0.22
CA GLY A 213 8.49 13.07 -1.04
C GLY A 213 8.41 14.44 -1.71
N LYS A 214 9.00 15.48 -1.10
CA LYS A 214 9.06 16.82 -1.73
C LYS A 214 10.00 16.86 -2.94
N ASP A 215 11.07 16.07 -2.89
CA ASP A 215 12.12 16.08 -3.90
C ASP A 215 12.03 14.89 -4.88
N SER A 216 11.15 13.91 -4.61
CA SER A 216 10.96 12.75 -5.50
C SER A 216 10.23 13.08 -6.80
N GLY A 217 9.44 14.15 -6.80
CA GLY A 217 8.42 14.38 -7.83
C GLY A 217 7.28 13.37 -7.73
N HIS A 218 6.31 13.49 -8.64
CA HIS A 218 5.18 12.55 -8.71
C HIS A 218 5.57 11.28 -9.42
N LEU A 219 5.15 10.14 -8.85
CA LEU A 219 5.31 8.79 -9.40
C LEU A 219 4.20 7.90 -8.80
N PRO A 220 3.80 6.81 -9.45
CA PRO A 220 2.85 5.87 -8.88
C PRO A 220 3.55 5.10 -7.75
N TYR A 221 3.62 5.74 -6.55
CA TYR A 221 4.43 5.24 -5.44
C TYR A 221 3.82 4.00 -4.81
N THR A 222 2.56 4.08 -4.34
CA THR A 222 1.83 2.91 -3.85
C THR A 222 0.53 2.76 -4.63
N CYS A 223 0.35 1.58 -5.23
CA CYS A 223 -0.78 1.28 -6.10
C CYS A 223 -1.49 0.01 -5.65
N TYR A 224 -2.76 -0.11 -6.03
CA TYR A 224 -3.50 -1.34 -5.95
C TYR A 224 -3.20 -2.21 -7.16
N LEU A 225 -2.71 -3.41 -6.89
CA LEU A 225 -2.36 -4.42 -7.88
C LEU A 225 -3.32 -5.61 -7.75
N ALA A 226 -3.67 -6.19 -8.89
CA ALA A 226 -4.42 -7.43 -8.97
C ALA A 226 -3.90 -8.32 -10.11
N LYS A 227 -4.24 -9.60 -10.08
CA LYS A 227 -4.02 -10.46 -11.24
C LYS A 227 -4.95 -10.01 -12.37
N GLU A 228 -4.43 -9.90 -13.58
CA GLU A 228 -5.24 -9.54 -14.75
C GLU A 228 -6.43 -10.49 -14.94
N GLN A 229 -6.22 -11.78 -14.66
CA GLN A 229 -7.28 -12.79 -14.71
C GLN A 229 -8.40 -12.50 -13.68
N TRP A 230 -8.04 -12.09 -12.45
CA TRP A 230 -9.03 -11.74 -11.42
C TRP A 230 -9.88 -10.55 -11.87
N MET A 231 -9.25 -9.52 -12.42
CA MET A 231 -9.95 -8.33 -12.91
C MET A 231 -10.91 -8.64 -14.07
N LYS A 232 -10.51 -9.54 -14.97
CA LYS A 232 -11.39 -10.04 -16.07
C LYS A 232 -12.58 -10.85 -15.56
N GLN A 233 -12.41 -11.58 -14.46
CA GLN A 233 -13.47 -12.38 -13.83
C GLN A 233 -14.39 -11.55 -12.95
N HIS A 234 -13.89 -10.46 -12.36
CA HIS A 234 -14.59 -9.62 -11.39
C HIS A 234 -14.53 -8.11 -11.72
N PRO A 235 -14.86 -7.70 -12.98
CA PRO A 235 -14.74 -6.29 -13.37
C PRO A 235 -15.64 -5.38 -12.52
N ASP A 236 -16.82 -5.86 -12.13
CA ASP A 236 -17.74 -5.13 -11.26
C ASP A 236 -17.16 -4.89 -9.85
N LEU A 237 -16.46 -5.88 -9.26
CA LEU A 237 -15.79 -5.69 -7.98
C LEU A 237 -14.66 -4.66 -8.09
N ALA A 238 -13.86 -4.73 -9.14
CA ALA A 238 -12.78 -3.77 -9.40
C ALA A 238 -13.32 -2.34 -9.58
N GLN A 239 -14.42 -2.17 -10.32
CA GLN A 239 -15.08 -0.88 -10.53
C GLN A 239 -15.61 -0.29 -9.22
N ARG A 240 -16.36 -1.08 -8.45
CA ARG A 240 -16.92 -0.66 -7.15
C ARG A 240 -15.81 -0.34 -6.13
N PHE A 241 -14.73 -1.13 -6.12
CA PHE A 241 -13.56 -0.88 -5.28
C PHE A 241 -12.92 0.47 -5.63
N THR A 242 -12.67 0.71 -6.91
CA THR A 242 -12.05 1.96 -7.40
C THR A 242 -12.94 3.17 -7.09
N ARG A 243 -14.28 3.04 -7.19
CA ARG A 243 -15.23 4.11 -6.85
C ARG A 243 -15.21 4.43 -5.36
N ALA A 244 -15.20 3.42 -4.49
CA ALA A 244 -15.10 3.60 -3.05
C ALA A 244 -13.77 4.27 -2.65
N LEU A 245 -12.67 3.85 -3.27
CA LEU A 245 -11.35 4.43 -3.08
C LEU A 245 -11.34 5.91 -3.48
N TYR A 246 -11.87 6.24 -4.65
CA TYR A 246 -11.92 7.61 -5.16
C TYR A 246 -12.70 8.52 -4.21
N LYS A 247 -13.85 8.07 -3.67
CA LYS A 247 -14.57 8.80 -2.61
C LYS A 247 -13.68 9.08 -1.39
N GLY A 248 -12.86 8.12 -0.99
CA GLY A 248 -11.89 8.28 0.10
C GLY A 248 -10.81 9.31 -0.21
N GLN A 249 -10.26 9.28 -1.43
CA GLN A 249 -9.27 10.25 -1.92
C GLN A 249 -9.85 11.67 -1.95
N GLN A 250 -11.04 11.84 -2.55
CA GLN A 250 -11.72 13.13 -2.60
C GLN A 250 -12.05 13.66 -1.21
N TRP A 251 -12.45 12.77 -0.28
CA TRP A 251 -12.73 13.18 1.08
C TRP A 251 -11.47 13.71 1.77
N VAL A 252 -10.34 13.02 1.67
CA VAL A 252 -9.05 13.47 2.25
C VAL A 252 -8.55 14.77 1.59
N ALA A 253 -8.77 14.94 0.29
CA ALA A 253 -8.35 16.15 -0.43
C ALA A 253 -9.15 17.41 -0.02
N THR A 254 -10.37 17.23 0.51
CA THR A 254 -11.29 18.35 0.82
C THR A 254 -11.50 18.62 2.32
N HIS A 255 -10.89 17.79 3.19
CA HIS A 255 -11.05 17.94 4.64
C HIS A 255 -9.72 18.26 5.33
N PRO A 256 -9.74 19.05 6.41
CA PRO A 256 -8.54 19.38 7.17
C PRO A 256 -7.97 18.16 7.88
N ALA A 257 -6.69 18.23 8.20
CA ALA A 257 -5.95 17.10 8.82
C ALA A 257 -6.59 16.59 10.11
N GLU A 258 -7.21 17.45 10.89
CA GLU A 258 -7.89 17.10 12.14
C GLU A 258 -9.09 16.16 11.90
N GLU A 259 -9.86 16.42 10.84
CA GLU A 259 -11.01 15.59 10.49
C GLU A 259 -10.55 14.26 9.88
N VAL A 260 -9.52 14.28 9.03
CA VAL A 260 -8.93 13.07 8.48
C VAL A 260 -8.37 12.19 9.60
N ALA A 261 -7.59 12.77 10.51
CA ALA A 261 -7.05 12.07 11.68
C ALA A 261 -8.15 11.46 12.56
N ALA A 262 -9.23 12.22 12.82
CA ALA A 262 -10.37 11.71 13.59
C ALA A 262 -11.07 10.54 12.89
N ALA A 263 -11.21 10.59 11.56
CA ALA A 263 -11.84 9.52 10.79
C ALA A 263 -11.05 8.20 10.83
N ILE A 264 -9.72 8.27 10.89
CA ILE A 264 -8.85 7.07 10.85
C ILE A 264 -8.31 6.64 12.23
N GLN A 265 -8.64 7.37 13.31
CA GLN A 265 -8.11 7.11 14.67
C GLN A 265 -8.28 5.64 15.10
N SER A 266 -9.40 5.02 14.76
CA SER A 266 -9.68 3.62 15.12
C SER A 266 -8.73 2.60 14.48
N HIS A 267 -8.11 2.96 13.36
CA HIS A 267 -7.08 2.13 12.72
C HIS A 267 -5.71 2.29 13.40
N PHE A 268 -5.49 3.36 14.16
CA PHE A 268 -4.21 3.67 14.81
C PHE A 268 -4.38 3.95 16.31
N PRO A 269 -4.89 2.99 17.10
CA PRO A 269 -5.23 3.19 18.52
C PRO A 269 -4.01 3.58 19.36
N ASP A 270 -2.81 3.12 19.00
CA ASP A 270 -1.55 3.37 19.73
C ASP A 270 -0.85 4.67 19.30
N THR A 271 -1.49 5.49 18.44
CA THR A 271 -0.93 6.77 17.99
C THR A 271 -1.77 7.93 18.53
N GLY A 272 -1.12 8.81 19.28
CA GLY A 272 -1.78 9.98 19.87
C GLY A 272 -2.36 10.91 18.78
N LYS A 273 -3.50 11.53 19.09
CA LYS A 273 -4.23 12.40 18.15
C LYS A 273 -3.35 13.51 17.55
N GLU A 274 -2.49 14.12 18.36
CA GLU A 274 -1.60 15.20 17.89
C GLU A 274 -0.60 14.71 16.84
N VAL A 275 -0.07 13.49 17.02
CA VAL A 275 0.82 12.87 16.03
C VAL A 275 0.06 12.55 14.75
N LEU A 276 -1.16 12.00 14.86
CA LEU A 276 -2.01 11.72 13.70
C LEU A 276 -2.26 12.98 12.87
N VAL A 277 -2.70 14.07 13.51
CA VAL A 277 -2.97 15.35 12.85
C VAL A 277 -1.71 15.86 12.14
N ARG A 278 -0.59 15.91 12.86
CA ARG A 278 0.69 16.39 12.30
C ARG A 278 1.15 15.59 11.08
N VAL A 279 1.02 14.27 11.16
CA VAL A 279 1.40 13.37 10.05
C VAL A 279 0.50 13.56 8.84
N ILE A 280 -0.82 13.62 9.04
CA ILE A 280 -1.76 13.84 7.94
C ILE A 280 -1.51 15.20 7.30
N GLN A 281 -1.32 16.24 8.10
CA GLN A 281 -1.00 17.58 7.61
C GLN A 281 0.27 17.57 6.74
N ARG A 282 1.36 16.91 7.19
CA ARG A 282 2.59 16.78 6.39
C ARG A 282 2.34 16.11 5.04
N TYR A 283 1.58 15.02 5.02
CA TYR A 283 1.28 14.31 3.77
C TYR A 283 0.35 15.11 2.85
N GLN A 284 -0.58 15.90 3.40
CA GLN A 284 -1.40 16.82 2.61
C GLN A 284 -0.56 17.97 2.03
N GLU A 285 0.29 18.62 2.84
CA GLU A 285 1.16 19.71 2.42
C GLU A 285 2.17 19.31 1.33
N GLN A 286 2.66 18.08 1.36
CA GLN A 286 3.57 17.57 0.31
C GLN A 286 2.82 16.89 -0.84
N GLN A 287 1.48 16.91 -0.84
CA GLN A 287 0.64 16.30 -1.86
C GLN A 287 0.92 14.80 -2.07
N SER A 288 1.19 14.06 -1.00
CA SER A 288 1.51 12.64 -1.09
C SER A 288 0.33 11.77 -1.43
N PHE A 289 -0.87 12.16 -1.01
CA PHE A 289 -2.09 11.43 -1.35
C PHE A 289 -2.51 11.75 -2.78
N ALA A 290 -2.66 10.72 -3.60
CA ALA A 290 -3.22 10.92 -4.93
C ALA A 290 -4.67 11.40 -4.82
N SER A 291 -5.01 12.45 -5.56
CA SER A 291 -6.38 12.99 -5.58
C SER A 291 -7.35 12.16 -6.42
N THR A 292 -6.82 11.33 -7.30
CA THR A 292 -7.58 10.41 -8.15
C THR A 292 -6.89 9.05 -8.18
N PRO A 293 -7.61 7.96 -8.52
CA PRO A 293 -6.99 6.64 -8.67
C PRO A 293 -6.20 6.48 -9.97
N LEU A 294 -6.19 7.47 -10.87
CA LEU A 294 -5.48 7.41 -12.15
C LEU A 294 -3.98 7.27 -11.93
N ILE A 295 -3.36 6.40 -12.71
CA ILE A 295 -1.92 6.28 -12.84
C ILE A 295 -1.54 6.92 -14.18
N GLU A 296 -0.89 8.07 -14.14
CA GLU A 296 -0.53 8.79 -15.34
C GLU A 296 0.71 8.18 -16.02
N GLU A 297 0.71 8.13 -17.37
CA GLU A 297 1.83 7.56 -18.11
C GLU A 297 3.14 8.33 -17.86
N GLN A 298 3.06 9.64 -17.67
CA GLN A 298 4.24 10.46 -17.34
C GLN A 298 4.84 10.06 -15.99
N GLU A 299 3.99 9.85 -14.97
CA GLU A 299 4.43 9.43 -13.64
C GLU A 299 5.01 8.01 -13.66
N TYR A 300 4.40 7.11 -14.44
CA TYR A 300 4.93 5.77 -14.66
C TYR A 300 6.32 5.79 -15.34
N ASN A 301 6.53 6.65 -16.33
CA ASN A 301 7.83 6.80 -16.98
C ASN A 301 8.87 7.37 -16.00
N HIS A 302 8.46 8.24 -15.09
CA HIS A 302 9.34 8.74 -14.02
C HIS A 302 9.75 7.60 -13.05
N LEU A 303 8.82 6.72 -12.69
CA LEU A 303 9.14 5.51 -11.92
C LEU A 303 10.19 4.65 -12.65
N LEU A 304 10.02 4.40 -13.96
CA LEU A 304 11.00 3.63 -14.73
C LEU A 304 12.38 4.29 -14.74
N GLN A 305 12.43 5.62 -14.81
CA GLN A 305 13.68 6.37 -14.71
C GLN A 305 14.36 6.18 -13.35
N ILE A 306 13.61 6.33 -12.26
CA ILE A 306 14.13 6.14 -10.89
C ILE A 306 14.68 4.71 -10.73
N MET A 307 13.94 3.70 -11.15
CA MET A 307 14.38 2.29 -11.10
C MET A 307 15.65 2.05 -11.93
N LYS A 308 15.72 2.65 -13.12
CA LYS A 308 16.89 2.54 -14.01
C LYS A 308 18.14 3.18 -13.39
N GLU A 309 17.99 4.36 -12.82
CA GLU A 309 19.10 5.09 -12.17
C GLU A 309 19.59 4.38 -10.90
N ALA A 310 18.73 3.70 -10.18
CA ALA A 310 19.09 2.86 -9.05
C ALA A 310 19.72 1.51 -9.48
N GLY A 311 19.70 1.17 -10.78
CA GLY A 311 20.17 -0.12 -11.28
C GLY A 311 19.25 -1.29 -10.97
N GLU A 312 18.01 -1.00 -10.58
CA GLU A 312 16.99 -1.97 -10.14
C GLU A 312 15.91 -2.23 -11.20
N LEU A 313 16.00 -1.64 -12.40
CA LEU A 313 15.08 -1.90 -13.50
C LEU A 313 15.51 -3.15 -14.29
N PRO A 314 14.86 -4.31 -14.11
CA PRO A 314 15.26 -5.54 -14.78
C PRO A 314 14.95 -5.49 -16.29
N LYS A 315 13.84 -4.87 -16.65
CA LYS A 315 13.36 -4.68 -18.02
C LYS A 315 12.35 -3.54 -18.03
N SER A 316 12.41 -2.69 -19.04
CA SER A 316 11.33 -1.70 -19.26
C SER A 316 10.07 -2.42 -19.73
N ILE A 317 8.99 -2.23 -19.00
CA ILE A 317 7.66 -2.75 -19.33
C ILE A 317 6.83 -1.59 -19.86
N PRO A 318 6.18 -1.71 -21.04
CA PRO A 318 5.32 -0.65 -21.56
C PRO A 318 4.15 -0.33 -20.59
N TYR A 319 3.82 0.95 -20.45
CA TYR A 319 2.74 1.43 -19.59
C TYR A 319 1.44 0.62 -19.75
N ARG A 320 0.94 0.47 -20.98
CA ARG A 320 -0.32 -0.24 -21.28
C ARG A 320 -0.28 -1.75 -20.99
N GLN A 321 0.90 -2.33 -20.77
CA GLN A 321 1.03 -3.73 -20.39
C GLN A 321 0.88 -3.90 -18.87
N LEU A 322 1.21 -2.87 -18.10
CA LEU A 322 1.26 -2.95 -16.63
C LEU A 322 0.13 -2.17 -15.96
N VAL A 323 -0.39 -1.13 -16.60
CA VAL A 323 -1.41 -0.25 -16.03
C VAL A 323 -2.74 -0.45 -16.74
N ASN A 324 -3.78 -0.74 -15.98
CA ASN A 324 -5.16 -0.75 -16.44
C ASN A 324 -5.86 0.50 -15.89
N THR A 325 -6.17 1.46 -16.78
CA THR A 325 -6.83 2.73 -16.39
C THR A 325 -8.35 2.66 -16.47
N GLU A 326 -8.93 1.59 -17.02
CA GLU A 326 -10.35 1.49 -17.35
C GLU A 326 -11.26 1.90 -16.19
N PHE A 327 -11.05 1.33 -15.01
CA PHE A 327 -11.88 1.59 -13.83
C PHE A 327 -11.67 2.98 -13.25
N ALA A 328 -10.42 3.44 -13.22
CA ALA A 328 -10.07 4.79 -12.77
C ALA A 328 -10.64 5.87 -13.69
N ASP A 329 -10.53 5.68 -15.01
CA ASP A 329 -11.09 6.58 -16.02
C ASP A 329 -12.62 6.75 -15.85
N GLN A 330 -13.34 5.64 -15.66
CA GLN A 330 -14.79 5.66 -15.48
C GLN A 330 -15.19 6.44 -14.22
N VAL A 331 -14.57 6.17 -13.07
CA VAL A 331 -14.94 6.86 -11.82
C VAL A 331 -14.59 8.33 -11.83
N VAL A 332 -13.51 8.73 -12.50
CA VAL A 332 -13.12 10.14 -12.59
C VAL A 332 -14.06 10.91 -13.54
N LYS A 333 -14.56 10.27 -14.59
CA LYS A 333 -15.56 10.85 -15.51
C LYS A 333 -16.98 10.86 -14.93
N GLY A 334 -17.21 10.18 -13.81
CA GLY A 334 -18.53 10.09 -13.17
C GLY A 334 -19.45 9.03 -13.79
N GLU A 335 -18.88 8.01 -14.41
CA GLU A 335 -19.57 6.87 -15.03
C GLU A 335 -19.73 5.68 -14.05
#